data_ca8886de04704b4a898f65c5b1518a07
#
_entry.id   ca8886de04704b4a898f65c5b1518a07
#
_cell.length_a   1.000
_cell.length_b   1.000
_cell.length_c   1.000
_cell.angle_alpha   90.00
_cell.angle_beta   90.00
_cell.angle_gamma   90.00
#
_symmetry.space_group_name_H-M   'P 1'
#
loop_
_entity.id
_entity.type
_entity.pdbx_description
1 polymer ?
#
loop_
_entity_poly.entity_id
_entity_poly.type
_entity_poly.pdbx_seq_one_letter_code
_entity_poly.pdbx_strand_id
1 'polypeptide(L)'
;EFPYLDQKHLQHSHSHFAFSGWISHTLMVLMIVFLEKKKVLLQAQDDNREKNIENRFFIKYSSILSANLICAYGMLVFFIIQGYGLFSIIFSTSSIIVSCVFAYYFVKDLKLISDDDLSKNWFKTALFFNVISSFGTFALAYMMISKNIHQNEYLASIYYYLHFQYNGWFFFACMGLLFSFLQLKPSENSFFKRTFWLFFLSCIPAYFLSTLWWDLPIWIYLITV
;
A
#
# COMPACT_ATOMS: atom_id res chain seq x y z
N GLU A 1 -2.41 -6.31 34.08
CA GLU A 1 -3.34 -5.35 33.45
C GLU A 1 -2.95 -3.95 33.89
N PHE A 2 -2.73 -3.06 32.92
CA PHE A 2 -2.52 -1.64 33.20
C PHE A 2 -3.91 -1.02 33.39
N PRO A 3 -4.28 -0.55 34.59
CA PRO A 3 -5.66 -0.13 34.89
C PRO A 3 -6.12 1.13 34.14
N TYR A 4 -5.22 1.78 33.40
CA TYR A 4 -5.50 3.04 32.68
C TYR A 4 -5.45 2.93 31.17
N LEU A 5 -5.10 1.77 30.56
CA LEU A 5 -5.00 1.57 29.14
C LEU A 5 -5.92 0.45 28.67
N ASP A 6 -6.84 0.78 27.76
CA ASP A 6 -7.68 -0.21 27.09
C ASP A 6 -6.82 -1.02 26.09
N GLN A 7 -6.80 -2.35 26.26
CA GLN A 7 -6.01 -3.25 25.44
C GLN A 7 -6.42 -3.20 23.96
N LYS A 8 -7.72 -3.03 23.65
CA LYS A 8 -8.21 -2.92 22.28
C LYS A 8 -7.74 -1.64 21.63
N HIS A 9 -7.77 -0.53 22.37
CA HIS A 9 -7.25 0.76 21.89
C HIS A 9 -5.77 0.66 21.54
N LEU A 10 -4.97 0.04 22.42
CA LEU A 10 -3.54 -0.16 22.19
C LEU A 10 -3.28 -1.05 20.96
N GLN A 11 -4.03 -2.13 20.80
CA GLN A 11 -3.93 -3.05 19.67
C GLN A 11 -4.25 -2.33 18.35
N HIS A 12 -5.32 -1.54 18.30
CA HIS A 12 -5.68 -0.77 17.10
C HIS A 12 -4.65 0.30 16.79
N SER A 13 -4.20 1.04 17.81
CA SER A 13 -3.16 2.04 17.67
C SER A 13 -1.87 1.44 17.10
N HIS A 14 -1.39 0.33 17.67
CA HIS A 14 -0.21 -0.37 17.21
C HIS A 14 -0.36 -0.84 15.76
N SER A 15 -1.47 -1.50 15.43
CA SER A 15 -1.67 -2.04 14.07
C SER A 15 -1.76 -0.94 13.01
N HIS A 16 -2.54 0.13 13.25
CA HIS A 16 -2.63 1.24 12.31
C HIS A 16 -1.29 1.96 12.10
N PHE A 17 -0.54 2.17 13.19
CA PHE A 17 0.79 2.76 13.10
C PHE A 17 1.79 1.84 12.38
N ALA A 18 1.78 0.54 12.66
CA ALA A 18 2.66 -0.42 11.98
C ALA A 18 2.42 -0.45 10.47
N PHE A 19 1.16 -0.43 10.03
CA PHE A 19 0.82 -0.45 8.61
C PHE A 19 1.18 0.86 7.89
N SER A 20 0.73 2.00 8.40
CA SER A 20 0.87 3.29 7.71
C SER A 20 2.15 4.03 8.06
N GLY A 21 2.52 4.08 9.33
CA GLY A 21 3.67 4.84 9.83
C GLY A 21 4.99 4.12 9.70
N TRP A 22 5.00 2.79 9.79
CA TRP A 22 6.24 2.03 9.70
C TRP A 22 6.39 1.40 8.31
N ILE A 23 5.61 0.38 7.97
CA ILE A 23 5.83 -0.41 6.75
C ILE A 23 5.56 0.43 5.50
N SER A 24 4.36 1.02 5.36
CA SER A 24 4.02 1.81 4.18
C SER A 24 4.91 3.02 4.00
N HIS A 25 5.24 3.72 5.10
CA HIS A 25 6.14 4.88 5.02
C HIS A 25 7.54 4.48 4.55
N THR A 26 8.11 3.40 5.09
CA THR A 26 9.41 2.88 4.66
C THR A 26 9.40 2.49 3.18
N LEU A 27 8.35 1.79 2.72
CA LEU A 27 8.21 1.42 1.31
C LEU A 27 8.10 2.66 0.42
N MET A 28 7.31 3.67 0.80
CA MET A 28 7.21 4.93 0.06
C MET A 28 8.57 5.62 -0.06
N VAL A 29 9.34 5.70 1.04
CA VAL A 29 10.70 6.28 1.02
C VAL A 29 11.62 5.51 0.07
N LEU A 30 11.68 4.18 0.17
CA LEU A 30 12.53 3.36 -0.67
C LEU A 30 12.14 3.44 -2.15
N MET A 31 10.86 3.52 -2.45
CA MET A 31 10.36 3.71 -3.81
C MET A 31 10.73 5.09 -4.36
N ILE A 32 10.69 6.16 -3.55
CA ILE A 32 11.14 7.50 -3.95
C ILE A 32 12.65 7.50 -4.24
N VAL A 33 13.46 6.86 -3.38
CA VAL A 33 14.91 6.72 -3.60
C VAL A 33 15.20 5.97 -4.91
N PHE A 34 14.41 4.95 -5.24
CA PHE A 34 14.50 4.28 -6.55
C PHE A 34 14.22 5.25 -7.70
N LEU A 35 13.15 6.04 -7.64
CA LEU A 35 12.83 7.02 -8.68
C LEU A 35 13.93 8.08 -8.83
N GLU A 36 14.47 8.57 -7.72
CA GLU A 36 15.54 9.57 -7.71
C GLU A 36 16.79 9.02 -8.41
N LYS A 37 17.24 7.82 -8.04
CA LYS A 37 18.39 7.17 -8.69
C LYS A 37 18.19 7.02 -10.20
N LYS A 38 17.00 6.61 -10.64
CA LYS A 38 16.69 6.45 -12.07
C LYS A 38 16.67 7.79 -12.79
N LYS A 39 16.13 8.84 -12.15
CA LYS A 39 16.14 10.21 -12.71
C LYS A 39 17.57 10.74 -12.88
N VAL A 40 18.39 10.63 -11.85
CA VAL A 40 19.80 11.08 -11.90
C VAL A 40 20.55 10.39 -13.05
N LEU A 41 20.34 9.08 -13.25
CA LEU A 41 20.94 8.33 -14.36
C LEU A 41 20.46 8.82 -15.75
N LEU A 42 19.19 9.22 -15.87
CA LEU A 42 18.64 9.75 -17.13
C LEU A 42 19.09 11.19 -17.39
N GLN A 43 19.28 11.99 -16.34
CA GLN A 43 19.71 13.38 -16.42
C GLN A 43 21.21 13.52 -16.70
N ALA A 44 22.04 12.59 -16.25
CA ALA A 44 23.46 12.54 -16.60
C ALA A 44 23.70 12.45 -18.14
N GLN A 45 22.64 12.25 -18.91
CA GLN A 45 22.63 12.27 -20.37
C GLN A 45 22.15 13.59 -20.98
N ASP A 46 21.62 14.55 -20.18
CA ASP A 46 21.01 15.81 -20.70
C ASP A 46 21.28 17.02 -19.73
N ASP A 47 22.32 17.75 -20.00
CA ASP A 47 23.03 18.67 -19.06
C ASP A 47 22.31 20.00 -18.71
N ASN A 48 21.13 20.33 -19.26
CA ASN A 48 20.65 21.74 -19.24
C ASN A 48 19.30 22.04 -18.52
N ARG A 49 18.65 21.07 -17.84
CA ARG A 49 17.32 21.27 -17.22
C ARG A 49 17.22 21.07 -15.70
N GLU A 50 18.32 20.95 -15.00
CA GLU A 50 18.40 20.20 -13.74
C GLU A 50 17.77 20.81 -12.49
N LYS A 51 18.13 22.02 -12.08
CA LYS A 51 17.87 22.52 -10.71
C LYS A 51 16.38 22.73 -10.34
N ASN A 52 15.57 23.19 -11.28
CA ASN A 52 14.15 23.49 -10.98
C ASN A 52 13.25 22.23 -10.89
N ILE A 53 13.61 21.18 -11.62
CA ILE A 53 12.86 19.92 -11.63
C ILE A 53 13.17 19.10 -10.37
N GLU A 54 14.42 19.10 -9.95
CA GLU A 54 14.88 18.41 -8.74
C GLU A 54 14.25 18.99 -7.47
N ASN A 55 14.26 20.30 -7.33
CA ASN A 55 13.61 20.99 -6.20
C ASN A 55 12.10 20.69 -6.11
N ARG A 56 11.40 20.71 -7.24
CA ARG A 56 9.96 20.39 -7.27
C ARG A 56 9.66 18.93 -6.91
N PHE A 57 10.51 18.01 -7.34
CA PHE A 57 10.38 16.59 -7.01
C PHE A 57 10.56 16.37 -5.50
N PHE A 58 11.64 16.92 -4.94
CA PHE A 58 11.93 16.83 -3.52
C PHE A 58 10.81 17.41 -2.66
N ILE A 59 10.37 18.63 -2.94
CA ILE A 59 9.28 19.29 -2.18
C ILE A 59 8.00 18.48 -2.25
N LYS A 60 7.63 17.95 -3.42
CA LYS A 60 6.41 17.16 -3.62
C LYS A 60 6.41 15.91 -2.74
N TYR A 61 7.45 15.11 -2.80
CA TYR A 61 7.50 13.85 -2.05
C TYR A 61 7.75 14.06 -0.57
N SER A 62 8.55 15.04 -0.19
CA SER A 62 8.73 15.42 1.22
C SER A 62 7.42 15.83 1.87
N SER A 63 6.58 16.61 1.18
CA SER A 63 5.26 17.00 1.70
C SER A 63 4.32 15.80 1.86
N ILE A 64 4.31 14.85 0.91
CA ILE A 64 3.50 13.63 0.99
C ILE A 64 3.97 12.74 2.15
N LEU A 65 5.28 12.54 2.30
CA LEU A 65 5.85 11.76 3.39
C LEU A 65 5.56 12.38 4.75
N SER A 66 5.72 13.71 4.87
CA SER A 66 5.39 14.43 6.11
C SER A 66 3.91 14.31 6.46
N ALA A 67 3.01 14.45 5.48
CA ALA A 67 1.58 14.26 5.68
C ALA A 67 1.26 12.82 6.14
N ASN A 68 1.90 11.81 5.53
CA ASN A 68 1.74 10.42 5.96
C ASN A 68 2.19 10.21 7.41
N LEU A 69 3.33 10.78 7.83
CA LEU A 69 3.80 10.69 9.22
C LEU A 69 2.84 11.37 10.19
N ILE A 70 2.34 12.55 9.85
CA ILE A 70 1.35 13.26 10.69
C ILE A 70 0.10 12.38 10.86
N CYS A 71 -0.39 11.77 9.79
CA CYS A 71 -1.53 10.87 9.87
C CYS A 71 -1.22 9.63 10.74
N ALA A 72 -0.04 9.02 10.57
CA ALA A 72 0.36 7.83 11.31
C ALA A 72 0.50 8.10 12.81
N TYR A 73 1.18 9.19 13.20
CA TYR A 73 1.28 9.58 14.60
C TYR A 73 -0.06 10.05 15.16
N GLY A 74 -0.88 10.72 14.36
CA GLY A 74 -2.26 11.04 14.73
C GLY A 74 -3.06 9.77 15.05
N MET A 75 -2.99 8.74 14.20
CA MET A 75 -3.63 7.45 14.50
C MET A 75 -3.04 6.82 15.78
N LEU A 76 -1.72 6.80 15.92
CA LEU A 76 -1.07 6.24 17.12
C LEU A 76 -1.64 6.85 18.40
N VAL A 77 -1.72 8.17 18.48
CA VAL A 77 -2.17 8.89 19.66
C VAL A 77 -3.68 8.75 19.88
N PHE A 78 -4.48 9.02 18.85
CA PHE A 78 -5.93 9.08 19.00
C PHE A 78 -6.58 7.70 19.13
N PHE A 79 -6.03 6.64 18.57
CA PHE A 79 -6.51 5.28 18.86
C PHE A 79 -6.25 4.86 20.29
N ILE A 80 -5.14 5.29 20.92
CA ILE A 80 -4.89 5.03 22.35
C ILE A 80 -5.93 5.73 23.20
N ILE A 81 -6.23 7.02 22.91
CA ILE A 81 -7.08 7.87 23.75
C ILE A 81 -8.56 7.50 23.63
N GLN A 82 -9.05 7.30 22.40
CA GLN A 82 -10.50 7.21 22.14
C GLN A 82 -10.93 5.97 21.34
N GLY A 83 -10.00 5.06 21.01
CA GLY A 83 -10.30 3.93 20.13
C GLY A 83 -10.79 4.41 18.76
N TYR A 84 -11.89 3.85 18.26
CA TYR A 84 -12.55 4.29 17.02
C TYR A 84 -13.39 5.57 17.24
N GLY A 85 -12.78 6.62 17.70
CA GLY A 85 -13.41 7.93 17.84
C GLY A 85 -13.26 8.80 16.59
N LEU A 86 -13.86 9.99 16.63
CA LEU A 86 -13.88 10.93 15.49
C LEU A 86 -12.48 11.24 14.96
N PHE A 87 -11.54 11.60 15.84
CA PHE A 87 -10.18 11.97 15.40
C PHE A 87 -9.42 10.79 14.83
N SER A 88 -9.56 9.59 15.41
CA SER A 88 -8.95 8.36 14.86
C SER A 88 -9.42 8.07 13.44
N ILE A 89 -10.72 8.23 13.19
CA ILE A 89 -11.32 8.05 11.87
C ILE A 89 -10.84 9.11 10.89
N ILE A 90 -10.74 10.38 11.31
CA ILE A 90 -10.22 11.47 10.47
C ILE A 90 -8.78 11.17 10.04
N PHE A 91 -7.89 10.82 10.97
CA PHE A 91 -6.49 10.52 10.64
C PHE A 91 -6.36 9.26 9.78
N SER A 92 -7.17 8.23 10.03
CA SER A 92 -7.19 7.01 9.22
C SER A 92 -7.66 7.30 7.79
N THR A 93 -8.73 8.05 7.61
CA THR A 93 -9.23 8.46 6.29
C THR A 93 -8.22 9.36 5.56
N SER A 94 -7.61 10.30 6.27
CA SER A 94 -6.56 11.17 5.72
C SER A 94 -5.35 10.37 5.26
N SER A 95 -4.94 9.34 6.00
CA SER A 95 -3.85 8.43 5.60
C SER A 95 -4.15 7.71 4.28
N ILE A 96 -5.40 7.26 4.06
CA ILE A 96 -5.83 6.66 2.79
C ILE A 96 -5.73 7.69 1.65
N ILE A 97 -6.18 8.92 1.87
CA ILE A 97 -6.10 9.99 0.86
C ILE A 97 -4.64 10.28 0.51
N VAL A 98 -3.76 10.43 1.50
CA VAL A 98 -2.32 10.65 1.28
C VAL A 98 -1.70 9.50 0.50
N SER A 99 -2.08 8.26 0.81
CA SER A 99 -1.62 7.07 0.10
C SER A 99 -2.08 7.05 -1.37
N CYS A 100 -3.31 7.44 -1.67
CA CYS A 100 -3.83 7.60 -3.04
C CYS A 100 -3.09 8.71 -3.80
N VAL A 101 -2.81 9.85 -3.14
CA VAL A 101 -2.03 10.96 -3.71
C VAL A 101 -0.62 10.50 -4.04
N PHE A 102 0.02 9.75 -3.12
CA PHE A 102 1.32 9.13 -3.39
C PHE A 102 1.26 8.21 -4.61
N ALA A 103 0.29 7.30 -4.67
CA ALA A 103 0.12 6.37 -5.78
C ALA A 103 -0.03 7.12 -7.12
N TYR A 104 -0.85 8.16 -7.18
CA TYR A 104 -1.04 8.97 -8.37
C TYR A 104 0.26 9.60 -8.87
N TYR A 105 0.97 10.31 -7.98
CA TYR A 105 2.22 10.98 -8.37
C TYR A 105 3.32 9.98 -8.72
N PHE A 106 3.44 8.89 -7.97
CA PHE A 106 4.44 7.88 -8.23
C PHE A 106 4.21 7.18 -9.58
N VAL A 107 2.98 6.77 -9.91
CA VAL A 107 2.64 6.18 -11.22
C VAL A 107 2.91 7.16 -12.36
N LYS A 108 2.64 8.46 -12.14
CA LYS A 108 2.96 9.51 -13.12
C LYS A 108 4.47 9.61 -13.36
N ASP A 109 5.26 9.60 -12.30
CA ASP A 109 6.72 9.69 -12.40
C ASP A 109 7.36 8.39 -12.93
N LEU A 110 6.73 7.22 -12.70
CA LEU A 110 7.15 5.95 -13.31
C LEU A 110 7.10 5.93 -14.83
N LYS A 111 6.33 6.83 -15.47
CA LYS A 111 6.32 6.96 -16.93
C LYS A 111 7.65 7.43 -17.50
N LEU A 112 8.51 8.04 -16.68
CA LEU A 112 9.85 8.48 -17.06
C LEU A 112 10.85 7.32 -17.15
N ILE A 113 10.52 6.16 -16.57
CA ILE A 113 11.37 4.97 -16.56
C ILE A 113 11.03 4.11 -17.78
N SER A 114 12.05 3.48 -18.39
CA SER A 114 11.89 2.57 -19.51
C SER A 114 10.86 1.48 -19.23
N ASP A 115 10.12 1.06 -20.25
CA ASP A 115 9.15 -0.03 -20.15
C ASP A 115 9.81 -1.42 -20.02
N ASP A 116 11.11 -1.51 -20.31
CA ASP A 116 11.91 -2.72 -20.12
C ASP A 116 12.34 -2.95 -18.66
N ASP A 117 12.17 -1.94 -17.80
CA ASP A 117 12.48 -2.07 -16.38
C ASP A 117 11.45 -2.96 -15.67
N LEU A 118 11.89 -4.14 -15.25
CA LEU A 118 11.02 -5.14 -14.61
C LEU A 118 10.35 -4.60 -13.34
N SER A 119 11.03 -3.75 -12.57
CA SER A 119 10.51 -3.21 -11.32
C SER A 119 9.27 -2.32 -11.51
N LYS A 120 9.13 -1.71 -12.69
CA LYS A 120 8.03 -0.80 -13.03
C LYS A 120 6.64 -1.43 -12.88
N ASN A 121 6.46 -2.66 -13.36
CA ASN A 121 5.18 -3.36 -13.26
C ASN A 121 4.87 -3.78 -11.82
N TRP A 122 5.88 -4.21 -11.07
CA TRP A 122 5.73 -4.56 -9.67
C TRP A 122 5.27 -3.36 -8.84
N PHE A 123 5.89 -2.19 -9.02
CA PHE A 123 5.46 -0.97 -8.33
C PHE A 123 4.06 -0.50 -8.72
N LYS A 124 3.70 -0.55 -10.00
CA LYS A 124 2.33 -0.21 -10.44
C LYS A 124 1.30 -1.12 -9.78
N THR A 125 1.59 -2.42 -9.73
CA THR A 125 0.71 -3.42 -9.11
C THR A 125 0.62 -3.24 -7.59
N ALA A 126 1.73 -2.95 -6.94
CA ALA A 126 1.76 -2.63 -5.52
C ALA A 126 0.80 -1.47 -5.18
N LEU A 127 0.92 -0.37 -5.92
CA LEU A 127 0.06 0.81 -5.74
C LEU A 127 -1.40 0.54 -6.09
N PHE A 128 -1.66 -0.27 -7.11
CA PHE A 128 -3.01 -0.72 -7.44
C PHE A 128 -3.65 -1.49 -6.29
N PHE A 129 -2.97 -2.47 -5.70
CA PHE A 129 -3.48 -3.21 -4.56
C PHE A 129 -3.58 -2.36 -3.29
N ASN A 130 -2.69 -1.40 -3.09
CA ASN A 130 -2.79 -0.44 -2.01
C ASN A 130 -4.09 0.37 -2.08
N VAL A 131 -4.45 0.86 -3.27
CA VAL A 131 -5.72 1.56 -3.48
C VAL A 131 -6.92 0.63 -3.32
N ILE A 132 -6.86 -0.58 -3.88
CA ILE A 132 -7.95 -1.59 -3.76
C ILE A 132 -8.19 -1.98 -2.30
N SER A 133 -7.13 -2.15 -1.50
CA SER A 133 -7.29 -2.52 -0.09
C SER A 133 -8.16 -1.53 0.69
N SER A 134 -8.18 -0.26 0.29
CA SER A 134 -8.99 0.79 0.93
C SER A 134 -10.49 0.51 0.86
N PHE A 135 -10.98 -0.27 -0.11
CA PHE A 135 -12.39 -0.65 -0.16
C PHE A 135 -12.83 -1.47 1.06
N GLY A 136 -11.94 -2.31 1.61
CA GLY A 136 -12.21 -3.01 2.87
C GLY A 136 -12.44 -2.05 4.03
N THR A 137 -11.61 -1.02 4.16
CA THR A 137 -11.77 0.00 5.22
C THR A 137 -13.01 0.86 5.02
N PHE A 138 -13.37 1.19 3.79
CA PHE A 138 -14.61 1.91 3.49
C PHE A 138 -15.86 1.07 3.78
N ALA A 139 -15.83 -0.23 3.48
CA ALA A 139 -16.92 -1.15 3.84
C ALA A 139 -17.10 -1.23 5.37
N LEU A 140 -16.00 -1.30 6.14
CA LEU A 140 -16.05 -1.25 7.60
C LEU A 140 -16.65 0.07 8.11
N ALA A 141 -16.19 1.20 7.57
CA ALA A 141 -16.71 2.51 7.94
C ALA A 141 -18.21 2.64 7.64
N TYR A 142 -18.65 2.16 6.49
CA TYR A 142 -20.07 2.14 6.11
C TYR A 142 -20.92 1.31 7.09
N MET A 143 -20.48 0.09 7.44
CA MET A 143 -21.19 -0.75 8.41
C MET A 143 -21.28 -0.11 9.80
N MET A 144 -20.23 0.60 10.23
CA MET A 144 -20.24 1.33 11.51
C MET A 144 -21.21 2.51 11.50
N ILE A 145 -21.24 3.28 10.41
CA ILE A 145 -22.13 4.46 10.28
C ILE A 145 -23.60 4.03 10.18
N SER A 146 -23.88 2.99 9.38
CA SER A 146 -25.25 2.46 9.19
C SER A 146 -25.77 1.70 10.42
N LYS A 147 -24.91 1.41 11.40
CA LYS A 147 -25.21 0.57 12.57
C LYS A 147 -25.76 -0.82 12.20
N ASN A 148 -25.52 -1.26 10.98
CA ASN A 148 -25.92 -2.56 10.46
C ASN A 148 -24.68 -3.42 10.28
N ILE A 149 -24.22 -4.05 11.36
CA ILE A 149 -23.00 -4.84 11.38
C ILE A 149 -23.36 -6.31 11.27
N HIS A 150 -23.12 -6.89 10.09
CA HIS A 150 -23.17 -8.33 9.89
C HIS A 150 -21.76 -8.91 10.13
N GLN A 151 -21.63 -9.84 11.05
CA GLN A 151 -20.34 -10.36 11.49
C GLN A 151 -19.49 -10.91 10.33
N ASN A 152 -20.12 -11.65 9.41
CA ASN A 152 -19.41 -12.23 8.26
C ASN A 152 -18.87 -11.14 7.31
N GLU A 153 -19.69 -10.16 6.97
CA GLU A 153 -19.28 -9.04 6.12
C GLU A 153 -18.19 -8.18 6.79
N TYR A 154 -18.31 -7.98 8.10
CA TYR A 154 -17.32 -7.26 8.88
C TYR A 154 -15.96 -7.97 8.86
N LEU A 155 -15.92 -9.29 9.13
CA LEU A 155 -14.71 -10.09 9.08
C LEU A 155 -14.14 -10.15 7.65
N ALA A 156 -14.99 -10.39 6.65
CA ALA A 156 -14.56 -10.40 5.25
C ALA A 156 -13.91 -9.08 4.82
N SER A 157 -14.45 -7.95 5.28
CA SER A 157 -13.87 -6.61 5.00
C SER A 157 -12.52 -6.41 5.66
N ILE A 158 -12.31 -6.91 6.89
CA ILE A 158 -11.01 -6.91 7.56
C ILE A 158 -10.01 -7.77 6.77
N TYR A 159 -10.38 -9.01 6.43
CA TYR A 159 -9.52 -9.91 5.65
C TYR A 159 -9.22 -9.35 4.27
N TYR A 160 -10.17 -8.66 3.63
CA TYR A 160 -9.96 -7.97 2.36
C TYR A 160 -8.87 -6.92 2.47
N TYR A 161 -8.97 -6.03 3.45
CA TYR A 161 -7.95 -5.01 3.71
C TYR A 161 -6.60 -5.65 3.97
N LEU A 162 -6.52 -6.60 4.91
CA LEU A 162 -5.26 -7.23 5.30
C LEU A 162 -4.63 -8.00 4.14
N HIS A 163 -5.42 -8.76 3.39
CA HIS A 163 -4.92 -9.54 2.26
C HIS A 163 -4.27 -8.65 1.20
N PHE A 164 -4.96 -7.60 0.76
CA PHE A 164 -4.42 -6.70 -0.27
C PHE A 164 -3.33 -5.76 0.26
N GLN A 165 -3.25 -5.53 1.56
CA GLN A 165 -2.09 -4.85 2.14
C GLN A 165 -0.86 -5.78 2.19
N TYR A 166 -0.97 -6.99 2.73
CA TYR A 166 0.18 -7.88 2.87
C TYR A 166 0.61 -8.48 1.52
N ASN A 167 -0.30 -9.18 0.86
CA ASN A 167 -0.01 -9.94 -0.36
C ASN A 167 -0.05 -9.07 -1.63
N GLY A 168 -0.72 -7.92 -1.56
CA GLY A 168 -0.74 -6.91 -2.62
C GLY A 168 0.33 -5.85 -2.40
N TRP A 169 0.05 -4.83 -1.59
CA TRP A 169 0.90 -3.64 -1.45
C TRP A 169 2.32 -3.99 -0.99
N PHE A 170 2.49 -4.64 0.16
CA PHE A 170 3.81 -4.88 0.73
C PHE A 170 4.64 -5.84 -0.12
N PHE A 171 4.05 -6.97 -0.50
CA PHE A 171 4.74 -7.97 -1.29
C PHE A 171 5.20 -7.41 -2.65
N PHE A 172 4.31 -6.80 -3.42
CA PHE A 172 4.67 -6.29 -4.76
C PHE A 172 5.63 -5.10 -4.68
N ALA A 173 5.55 -4.25 -3.66
CA ALA A 173 6.51 -3.17 -3.45
C ALA A 173 7.90 -3.73 -3.12
N CYS A 174 8.01 -4.72 -2.22
CA CYS A 174 9.27 -5.40 -1.91
C CYS A 174 9.87 -6.09 -3.14
N MET A 175 9.05 -6.77 -3.94
CA MET A 175 9.51 -7.39 -5.20
C MET A 175 9.98 -6.34 -6.21
N GLY A 176 9.28 -5.21 -6.33
CA GLY A 176 9.73 -4.09 -7.17
C GLY A 176 11.10 -3.56 -6.74
N LEU A 177 11.33 -3.38 -5.44
CA LEU A 177 12.62 -2.99 -4.89
C LEU A 177 13.70 -4.06 -5.14
N LEU A 178 13.38 -5.34 -4.95
CA LEU A 178 14.30 -6.44 -5.21
C LEU A 178 14.75 -6.45 -6.68
N PHE A 179 13.80 -6.37 -7.64
CA PHE A 179 14.13 -6.34 -9.06
C PHE A 179 14.90 -5.08 -9.46
N SER A 180 14.65 -3.94 -8.80
CA SER A 180 15.43 -2.73 -9.01
C SER A 180 16.89 -2.87 -8.58
N PHE A 181 17.15 -3.71 -7.57
CA PHE A 181 18.48 -3.98 -7.03
C PHE A 181 19.26 -5.01 -7.85
N LEU A 182 18.58 -6.06 -8.34
CA LEU A 182 19.23 -7.20 -9.02
C LEU A 182 19.80 -6.87 -10.41
N GLN A 183 19.39 -5.78 -11.06
CA GLN A 183 19.87 -5.34 -12.38
C GLN A 183 19.95 -6.47 -13.41
N LEU A 184 18.87 -7.25 -13.55
CA LEU A 184 18.82 -8.47 -14.34
C LEU A 184 19.08 -8.22 -15.83
N LYS A 185 19.69 -9.20 -16.50
CA LYS A 185 20.00 -9.16 -17.93
C LYS A 185 18.71 -9.25 -18.77
N PRO A 186 18.65 -8.61 -19.94
CA PRO A 186 17.48 -8.66 -20.84
C PRO A 186 17.05 -10.07 -21.24
N SER A 187 17.99 -11.05 -21.31
CA SER A 187 17.70 -12.44 -21.63
C SER A 187 16.81 -13.15 -20.62
N GLU A 188 16.81 -12.71 -19.38
CA GLU A 188 16.04 -13.31 -18.27
C GLU A 188 14.63 -12.74 -18.14
N ASN A 189 14.32 -11.66 -18.86
CA ASN A 189 13.06 -10.94 -18.77
C ASN A 189 11.81 -11.79 -19.01
N SER A 190 11.87 -12.81 -19.84
CA SER A 190 10.71 -13.66 -20.15
C SER A 190 10.27 -14.50 -18.92
N PHE A 191 11.21 -15.07 -18.20
CA PHE A 191 10.94 -15.85 -16.99
C PHE A 191 10.32 -14.94 -15.90
N PHE A 192 10.93 -13.79 -15.63
CA PHE A 192 10.45 -12.87 -14.60
C PHE A 192 9.12 -12.21 -14.94
N LYS A 193 8.83 -11.96 -16.23
CA LYS A 193 7.50 -11.51 -16.68
C LYS A 193 6.42 -12.57 -16.41
N ARG A 194 6.72 -13.85 -16.65
CA ARG A 194 5.78 -14.97 -16.34
C ARG A 194 5.56 -15.06 -14.82
N THR A 195 6.62 -15.00 -14.04
CA THR A 195 6.54 -15.00 -12.56
C THR A 195 5.68 -13.85 -12.05
N PHE A 196 5.86 -12.64 -12.58
CA PHE A 196 5.03 -11.49 -12.26
C PHE A 196 3.53 -11.78 -12.50
N TRP A 197 3.18 -12.28 -13.68
CA TRP A 197 1.79 -12.56 -14.02
C TRP A 197 1.18 -13.66 -13.15
N LEU A 198 1.94 -14.69 -12.79
CA LEU A 198 1.49 -15.72 -11.87
C LEU A 198 1.12 -15.12 -10.50
N PHE A 199 2.00 -14.32 -9.89
CA PHE A 199 1.71 -13.67 -8.62
C PHE A 199 0.55 -12.68 -8.72
N PHE A 200 0.48 -11.88 -9.79
CA PHE A 200 -0.59 -10.92 -9.99
C PHE A 200 -1.97 -11.60 -10.09
N LEU A 201 -2.07 -12.62 -10.94
CA LEU A 201 -3.32 -13.34 -11.18
C LEU A 201 -3.75 -14.17 -9.96
N SER A 202 -2.81 -14.77 -9.22
CA SER A 202 -3.12 -15.56 -8.05
C SER A 202 -3.50 -14.69 -6.82
N CYS A 203 -3.02 -13.46 -6.74
CA CYS A 203 -3.29 -12.59 -5.60
C CYS A 203 -4.80 -12.31 -5.43
N ILE A 204 -5.56 -12.18 -6.52
CA ILE A 204 -6.99 -11.88 -6.45
C ILE A 204 -7.80 -13.07 -5.90
N PRO A 205 -7.73 -14.29 -6.49
CA PRO A 205 -8.46 -15.44 -5.96
C PRO A 205 -7.97 -15.89 -4.59
N ALA A 206 -6.69 -15.68 -4.27
CA ALA A 206 -6.15 -16.04 -2.96
C ALA A 206 -6.82 -15.31 -1.79
N TYR A 207 -7.48 -14.18 -2.02
CA TYR A 207 -8.31 -13.54 -1.00
C TYR A 207 -9.40 -14.48 -0.49
N PHE A 208 -10.03 -15.27 -1.36
CA PHE A 208 -11.10 -16.16 -0.98
C PHE A 208 -10.64 -17.31 -0.07
N LEU A 209 -9.35 -17.66 -0.08
CA LEU A 209 -8.76 -18.59 0.90
C LEU A 209 -8.89 -18.07 2.34
N SER A 210 -8.87 -16.76 2.51
CA SER A 210 -9.06 -16.12 3.82
C SER A 210 -10.54 -16.07 4.26
N THR A 211 -11.48 -16.41 3.38
CA THR A 211 -12.93 -16.36 3.63
C THR A 211 -13.61 -17.72 3.51
N LEU A 212 -12.85 -18.84 3.53
CA LEU A 212 -13.40 -20.21 3.42
C LEU A 212 -14.33 -20.61 4.57
N TRP A 213 -14.33 -19.87 5.67
CA TRP A 213 -15.27 -20.01 6.78
C TRP A 213 -16.67 -19.47 6.47
N TRP A 214 -16.86 -18.78 5.34
CA TRP A 214 -18.14 -18.27 4.86
C TRP A 214 -18.71 -19.22 3.80
N ASP A 215 -20.03 -19.40 3.77
CA ASP A 215 -20.72 -20.20 2.75
C ASP A 215 -20.67 -19.49 1.40
N LEU A 216 -19.61 -19.77 0.65
CA LEU A 216 -19.38 -19.20 -0.67
C LEU A 216 -19.97 -20.10 -1.78
N PRO A 217 -20.34 -19.55 -2.93
CA PRO A 217 -20.74 -20.34 -4.09
C PRO A 217 -19.64 -21.33 -4.51
N ILE A 218 -20.03 -22.54 -4.91
CA ILE A 218 -19.09 -23.64 -5.22
C ILE A 218 -18.03 -23.28 -6.25
N TRP A 219 -18.33 -22.39 -7.18
CA TRP A 219 -17.38 -21.94 -8.20
C TRP A 219 -16.20 -21.15 -7.61
N ILE A 220 -16.37 -20.48 -6.47
CA ILE A 220 -15.27 -19.81 -5.77
C ILE A 220 -14.28 -20.84 -5.24
N TYR A 221 -14.79 -21.92 -4.62
CA TYR A 221 -13.93 -23.01 -4.15
C TYR A 221 -13.14 -23.65 -5.30
N LEU A 222 -13.74 -23.80 -6.48
CA LEU A 222 -13.06 -24.37 -7.66
C LEU A 222 -11.98 -23.47 -8.24
N ILE A 223 -12.09 -22.14 -8.07
CA ILE A 223 -11.08 -21.19 -8.55
C ILE A 223 -9.90 -21.07 -7.56
N THR A 224 -10.14 -21.33 -6.28
CA THR A 224 -9.15 -21.15 -5.21
C THR A 224 -8.33 -22.39 -4.92
N VAL A 225 -8.75 -23.56 -5.36
CA VAL A 225 -8.06 -24.86 -5.26
C VAL A 225 -7.41 -25.22 -6.58
#